data_14a6202a9a52f891f0569110e5f8f747
#
_entry.id   14a6202a9a52f891f0569110e5f8f747
#
_cell.length_a   1.000
_cell.length_b   1.000
_cell.length_c   1.000
_cell.angle_alpha   90.00
_cell.angle_beta   90.00
_cell.angle_gamma   90.00
#
_symmetry.space_group_name_H-M   'P 1'
#
loop_
_entity.id
_entity.type
_entity.pdbx_description
1 polymer ?
#
loop_
_entity_poly.entity_id
_entity_poly.type
_entity_poly.pdbx_seq_one_letter_code
_entity_poly.pdbx_strand_id
1 'polypeptide(L)'
;EMSASLVGSEMCIRDSPMIAAYGYHAYNHYENDSSMYIHRPDPKLSTAENFLRMLRPNKQYTQLEAQVLDVALMLHMEHGGGNNSTFTTRVVTSAGTDTYSAIAAAMSSLKGPKHGGANIKVMQMMNDIRENVHDWSDRDEVKSYLGKMLDGQVFDKKGLIYGMGHAVYSLSDPRERVFRSYVEHLAEAKGRQKDMNLYN
;
A
#
# COMPACT_ATOMS: atom_id res chain seq x y z
N GLU A 1 33.80 3.18 12.02
CA GLU A 1 32.99 3.55 10.83
C GLU A 1 31.76 2.63 10.61
N MET A 2 31.88 1.30 10.82
CA MET A 2 30.72 0.37 10.73
C MET A 2 29.65 0.64 11.79
N SER A 3 30.01 1.10 13.00
CA SER A 3 29.04 1.37 14.08
C SER A 3 28.14 2.56 13.79
N ALA A 4 28.64 3.62 13.16
CA ALA A 4 27.85 4.80 12.83
C ALA A 4 26.80 4.52 11.73
N SER A 5 27.11 3.67 10.76
CA SER A 5 26.18 3.24 9.72
C SER A 5 25.05 2.37 10.28
N LEU A 6 25.35 1.46 11.21
CA LEU A 6 24.36 0.63 11.90
C LEU A 6 23.40 1.47 12.75
N VAL A 7 23.93 2.43 13.52
CA VAL A 7 23.11 3.35 14.33
C VAL A 7 22.19 4.19 13.45
N GLY A 8 22.66 4.70 12.32
CA GLY A 8 21.82 5.44 11.37
C GLY A 8 20.71 4.59 10.78
N SER A 9 20.97 3.33 10.43
CA SER A 9 19.97 2.40 9.92
C SER A 9 18.93 2.04 10.98
N GLU A 10 19.34 1.78 12.21
CA GLU A 10 18.41 1.51 13.32
C GLU A 10 17.51 2.72 13.62
N MET A 11 18.03 3.94 13.60
CA MET A 11 17.23 5.14 13.75
C MET A 11 16.19 5.26 12.64
N CYS A 12 16.56 5.05 11.38
CA CYS A 12 15.62 5.07 10.26
C CYS A 12 14.50 4.04 10.41
N ILE A 13 14.80 2.82 10.85
CA ILE A 13 13.79 1.76 11.08
C ILE A 13 12.79 2.19 12.15
N ARG A 14 13.25 2.83 13.21
CA ARG A 14 12.40 3.31 14.32
C ARG A 14 11.60 4.56 13.94
N ASP A 15 12.22 5.51 13.25
CA ASP A 15 11.62 6.82 13.01
C ASP A 15 10.72 6.84 11.78
N SER A 16 10.97 5.99 10.77
CA SER A 16 10.19 6.00 9.53
C SER A 16 8.68 5.78 9.74
N PRO A 17 8.21 4.83 10.57
CA PRO A 17 6.79 4.68 10.87
C PRO A 17 6.18 5.93 11.55
N MET A 18 6.91 6.58 12.46
CA MET A 18 6.47 7.83 13.09
C MET A 18 6.37 8.97 12.08
N ILE A 19 7.40 9.14 11.25
CA ILE A 19 7.45 10.19 10.23
C ILE A 19 6.29 10.00 9.24
N ALA A 20 6.02 8.76 8.82
CA ALA A 20 4.90 8.47 7.93
C ALA A 20 3.54 8.79 8.57
N ALA A 21 3.30 8.36 9.81
CA ALA A 21 2.05 8.64 10.52
C ALA A 21 1.85 10.14 10.78
N TYR A 22 2.90 10.83 11.20
CA TYR A 22 2.81 12.28 11.46
C TYR A 22 2.71 13.08 10.16
N GLY A 23 3.38 12.67 9.10
CA GLY A 23 3.21 13.27 7.78
C GLY A 23 1.79 13.15 7.26
N TYR A 24 1.14 11.99 7.46
CA TYR A 24 -0.27 11.78 7.13
C TYR A 24 -1.19 12.70 7.96
N HIS A 25 -0.95 12.82 9.27
CA HIS A 25 -1.74 13.72 10.11
C HIS A 25 -1.53 15.19 9.77
N ALA A 26 -0.30 15.59 9.45
CA ALA A 26 0.00 16.94 8.97
C ALA A 26 -0.71 17.22 7.65
N TYR A 27 -0.66 16.32 6.70
CA TYR A 27 -1.40 16.45 5.45
C TYR A 27 -2.91 16.63 5.69
N ASN A 28 -3.52 15.76 6.50
CA ASN A 28 -4.94 15.87 6.81
C ASN A 28 -5.29 17.15 7.56
N HIS A 29 -4.39 17.65 8.39
CA HIS A 29 -4.59 18.91 9.11
C HIS A 29 -4.62 20.10 8.15
N TYR A 30 -3.65 20.19 7.25
CA TYR A 30 -3.52 21.36 6.36
C TYR A 30 -4.42 21.28 5.12
N GLU A 31 -4.70 20.09 4.60
CA GLU A 31 -5.45 19.94 3.34
C GLU A 31 -6.92 19.53 3.56
N ASN A 32 -7.25 18.93 4.70
CA ASN A 32 -8.59 18.39 4.97
C ASN A 32 -9.21 18.93 6.26
N ASP A 33 -8.69 20.01 6.85
CA ASP A 33 -9.17 20.65 8.08
C ASP A 33 -9.37 19.67 9.27
N SER A 34 -8.58 18.59 9.30
CA SER A 34 -8.66 17.59 10.36
C SER A 34 -7.77 17.96 11.54
N SER A 35 -8.06 17.41 12.72
CA SER A 35 -7.21 17.61 13.90
C SER A 35 -5.84 16.96 13.71
N MET A 36 -4.79 17.63 14.18
CA MET A 36 -3.44 17.08 14.23
C MET A 36 -3.30 16.13 15.41
N TYR A 37 -3.07 14.84 15.13
CA TYR A 37 -2.87 13.82 16.17
C TYR A 37 -1.38 13.47 16.28
N ILE A 38 -0.84 13.53 17.51
CA ILE A 38 0.53 13.14 17.82
C ILE A 38 0.48 12.07 18.91
N HIS A 39 0.52 10.80 18.49
CA HIS A 39 0.52 9.65 19.38
C HIS A 39 1.92 9.04 19.44
N ARG A 40 2.52 9.01 20.63
CA ARG A 40 3.83 8.41 20.82
C ARG A 40 3.77 6.89 20.67
N PRO A 41 4.76 6.25 20.05
CA PRO A 41 4.85 4.80 20.02
C PRO A 41 5.04 4.22 21.42
N ASP A 42 4.57 3.00 21.62
CA ASP A 42 4.75 2.23 22.84
C ASP A 42 5.82 1.15 22.58
N PRO A 43 6.91 1.10 23.37
CA PRO A 43 8.00 0.14 23.14
C PRO A 43 7.58 -1.33 23.36
N LYS A 44 6.40 -1.57 23.94
CA LYS A 44 5.87 -2.93 24.16
C LYS A 44 5.07 -3.48 22.97
N LEU A 45 4.73 -2.62 22.02
CA LEU A 45 3.93 -2.98 20.85
C LEU A 45 4.83 -3.27 19.64
N SER A 46 4.35 -4.12 18.74
CA SER A 46 4.98 -4.38 17.44
C SER A 46 4.97 -3.15 16.54
N THR A 47 5.69 -3.20 15.41
CA THR A 47 5.71 -2.12 14.43
C THR A 47 4.32 -1.86 13.85
N ALA A 48 3.59 -2.92 13.50
CA ALA A 48 2.23 -2.80 12.94
C ALA A 48 1.25 -2.21 13.96
N GLU A 49 1.29 -2.69 15.20
CA GLU A 49 0.46 -2.16 16.29
C GLU A 49 0.73 -0.69 16.56
N ASN A 50 2.00 -0.30 16.66
CA ASN A 50 2.40 1.09 16.83
C ASN A 50 1.96 1.96 15.66
N PHE A 51 2.10 1.50 14.43
CA PHE A 51 1.66 2.24 13.27
C PHE A 51 0.16 2.50 13.29
N LEU A 52 -0.67 1.48 13.55
CA LEU A 52 -2.12 1.63 13.68
C LEU A 52 -2.50 2.56 14.84
N ARG A 53 -1.83 2.41 15.99
CA ARG A 53 -2.02 3.27 17.15
C ARG A 53 -1.70 4.74 16.87
N MET A 54 -0.63 5.01 16.15
CA MET A 54 -0.25 6.37 15.77
C MET A 54 -1.16 6.95 14.69
N LEU A 55 -1.59 6.13 13.73
CA LEU A 55 -2.41 6.56 12.61
C LEU A 55 -3.85 6.88 13.01
N ARG A 56 -4.41 6.20 14.01
CA ARG A 56 -5.82 6.34 14.38
C ARG A 56 -6.04 7.36 15.48
N PRO A 57 -6.99 8.29 15.30
CA PRO A 57 -7.29 9.32 16.32
C PRO A 57 -7.57 8.74 17.70
N ASN A 58 -8.30 7.63 17.77
CA ASN A 58 -8.69 6.95 19.01
C ASN A 58 -7.66 5.92 19.51
N LYS A 59 -6.55 5.71 18.81
CA LYS A 59 -5.50 4.71 19.11
C LYS A 59 -5.97 3.25 19.10
N GLN A 60 -7.18 2.97 18.64
CA GLN A 60 -7.78 1.64 18.73
C GLN A 60 -7.54 0.84 17.45
N TYR A 61 -7.24 -0.43 17.60
CA TYR A 61 -7.12 -1.41 16.54
C TYR A 61 -7.48 -2.80 17.10
N THR A 62 -7.83 -3.73 16.23
CA THR A 62 -8.01 -5.13 16.59
C THR A 62 -6.72 -5.91 16.32
N GLN A 63 -6.56 -7.06 16.98
CA GLN A 63 -5.40 -7.92 16.76
C GLN A 63 -5.33 -8.40 15.29
N LEU A 64 -6.48 -8.68 14.68
CA LEU A 64 -6.54 -9.04 13.27
C LEU A 64 -6.03 -7.92 12.36
N GLU A 65 -6.40 -6.67 12.61
CA GLU A 65 -5.91 -5.51 11.84
C GLU A 65 -4.38 -5.36 11.96
N ALA A 66 -3.84 -5.58 13.16
CA ALA A 66 -2.39 -5.54 13.38
C ALA A 66 -1.69 -6.68 12.61
N GLN A 67 -2.25 -7.90 12.64
CA GLN A 67 -1.73 -9.03 11.88
C GLN A 67 -1.78 -8.81 10.36
N VAL A 68 -2.90 -8.28 9.84
CA VAL A 68 -3.03 -7.95 8.42
C VAL A 68 -1.98 -6.93 7.99
N LEU A 69 -1.77 -5.88 8.79
CA LEU A 69 -0.75 -4.87 8.49
C LEU A 69 0.66 -5.45 8.58
N ASP A 70 0.95 -6.28 9.55
CA ASP A 70 2.25 -6.91 9.75
C ASP A 70 2.61 -7.81 8.56
N VAL A 71 1.66 -8.65 8.13
CA VAL A 71 1.82 -9.47 6.92
C VAL A 71 1.99 -8.60 5.67
N ALA A 72 1.20 -7.53 5.53
CA ALA A 72 1.36 -6.60 4.42
C ALA A 72 2.77 -5.98 4.38
N LEU A 73 3.29 -5.53 5.51
CA LEU A 73 4.64 -4.99 5.62
C LEU A 73 5.69 -6.04 5.24
N MET A 74 5.56 -7.28 5.74
CA MET A 74 6.48 -8.37 5.38
C MET A 74 6.46 -8.68 3.89
N LEU A 75 5.29 -8.75 3.26
CA LEU A 75 5.15 -9.03 1.82
C LEU A 75 5.72 -7.90 0.94
N HIS A 76 5.84 -6.68 1.48
CA HIS A 76 6.43 -5.54 0.77
C HIS A 76 7.94 -5.37 1.02
N MET A 77 8.54 -6.12 1.94
CA MET A 77 9.97 -6.03 2.23
C MET A 77 10.86 -6.54 1.10
N GLU A 78 10.37 -7.47 0.29
CA GLU A 78 11.12 -8.08 -0.80
C GLU A 78 10.29 -8.06 -2.09
N HIS A 79 10.84 -7.47 -3.14
CA HIS A 79 10.24 -7.42 -4.48
C HIS A 79 11.27 -7.71 -5.58
N GLY A 80 12.42 -8.27 -5.24
CA GLY A 80 13.56 -8.35 -6.15
C GLY A 80 14.17 -6.97 -6.44
N GLY A 81 15.26 -6.94 -7.18
CA GLY A 81 15.99 -5.69 -7.48
C GLY A 81 15.40 -4.83 -8.61
N GLY A 82 14.27 -5.22 -9.19
CA GLY A 82 13.79 -4.70 -10.48
C GLY A 82 12.88 -3.47 -10.42
N ASN A 83 12.39 -3.06 -9.25
CA ASN A 83 11.56 -1.86 -9.17
C ASN A 83 12.39 -0.58 -9.12
N ASN A 84 11.78 0.52 -9.56
CA ASN A 84 12.51 1.79 -9.77
C ASN A 84 13.01 2.41 -8.44
N SER A 85 12.28 2.30 -7.35
CA SER A 85 12.72 2.82 -6.05
C SER A 85 13.86 1.97 -5.45
N THR A 86 13.83 0.65 -5.59
CA THR A 86 14.93 -0.23 -5.20
C THR A 86 16.19 0.07 -6.01
N PHE A 87 16.05 0.25 -7.33
CA PHE A 87 17.15 0.64 -8.20
C PHE A 87 17.74 1.99 -7.78
N THR A 88 16.90 2.99 -7.53
CA THR A 88 17.32 4.31 -7.03
C THR A 88 18.05 4.20 -5.71
N THR A 89 17.55 3.42 -4.74
CA THR A 89 18.22 3.17 -3.46
C THR A 89 19.61 2.61 -3.67
N ARG A 90 19.75 1.58 -4.50
CA ARG A 90 21.06 0.94 -4.78
C ARG A 90 22.04 1.89 -5.43
N VAL A 91 21.58 2.69 -6.41
CA VAL A 91 22.44 3.67 -7.09
C VAL A 91 22.94 4.72 -6.11
N VAL A 92 22.04 5.33 -5.34
CA VAL A 92 22.41 6.40 -4.40
C VAL A 92 23.29 5.88 -3.26
N THR A 93 22.98 4.69 -2.74
CA THR A 93 23.79 4.05 -1.70
C THR A 93 25.20 3.68 -2.19
N SER A 94 25.34 3.28 -3.46
CA SER A 94 26.66 2.92 -4.02
C SER A 94 27.62 4.10 -4.09
N ALA A 95 27.11 5.33 -4.04
CA ALA A 95 27.91 6.54 -3.96
C ALA A 95 28.41 6.87 -2.53
N GLY A 96 28.06 6.05 -1.53
CA GLY A 96 28.46 6.25 -0.13
C GLY A 96 27.66 7.34 0.60
N THR A 97 26.44 7.65 0.15
CA THR A 97 25.58 8.61 0.84
C THR A 97 25.01 8.04 2.15
N ASP A 98 24.43 8.92 2.97
CA ASP A 98 23.77 8.54 4.21
C ASP A 98 22.40 7.85 3.96
N THR A 99 21.92 7.13 4.97
CA THR A 99 20.68 6.36 4.90
C THR A 99 19.43 7.25 4.63
N TYR A 100 19.37 8.44 5.25
CA TYR A 100 18.21 9.32 5.06
C TYR A 100 18.10 9.83 3.63
N SER A 101 19.24 10.23 3.05
CA SER A 101 19.30 10.66 1.64
C SER A 101 18.93 9.53 0.68
N ALA A 102 19.39 8.29 0.94
CA ALA A 102 19.05 7.12 0.13
C ALA A 102 17.54 6.82 0.18
N ILE A 103 16.93 6.84 1.37
CA ILE A 103 15.48 6.61 1.55
C ILE A 103 14.68 7.76 0.92
N ALA A 104 15.08 9.01 1.12
CA ALA A 104 14.41 10.16 0.51
C ALA A 104 14.42 10.08 -1.03
N ALA A 105 15.52 9.69 -1.64
CA ALA A 105 15.63 9.47 -3.08
C ALA A 105 14.71 8.34 -3.55
N ALA A 106 14.65 7.22 -2.83
CA ALA A 106 13.75 6.09 -3.11
C ALA A 106 12.27 6.50 -3.03
N MET A 107 11.89 7.25 -2.01
CA MET A 107 10.54 7.79 -1.85
C MET A 107 10.18 8.78 -2.96
N SER A 108 11.11 9.61 -3.39
CA SER A 108 10.95 10.53 -4.52
C SER A 108 10.70 9.76 -5.81
N SER A 109 11.39 8.65 -6.04
CA SER A 109 11.14 7.74 -7.15
C SER A 109 9.74 7.11 -7.04
N LEU A 110 9.35 6.63 -5.87
CA LEU A 110 8.04 6.02 -5.62
C LEU A 110 6.88 7.00 -5.80
N LYS A 111 7.09 8.29 -5.50
CA LYS A 111 6.09 9.35 -5.68
C LYS A 111 5.64 9.53 -7.13
N GLY A 112 6.45 9.13 -8.09
CA GLY A 112 6.14 9.26 -9.51
C GLY A 112 4.92 8.43 -9.92
N PRO A 113 3.98 8.98 -10.74
CA PRO A 113 2.72 8.32 -11.09
C PRO A 113 2.90 7.02 -11.89
N LYS A 114 4.05 6.85 -12.55
CA LYS A 114 4.36 5.63 -13.29
C LYS A 114 4.89 4.50 -12.40
N HIS A 115 5.26 4.79 -11.14
CA HIS A 115 5.76 3.81 -10.20
C HIS A 115 4.80 3.59 -9.04
N GLY A 116 4.53 4.61 -8.22
CA GLY A 116 3.65 4.50 -7.05
C GLY A 116 2.16 4.74 -7.33
N GLY A 117 1.79 5.07 -8.57
CA GLY A 117 0.41 5.40 -8.93
C GLY A 117 -0.53 4.22 -9.16
N ALA A 118 -0.02 2.98 -9.20
CA ALA A 118 -0.81 1.79 -9.55
C ALA A 118 -1.97 1.55 -8.58
N ASN A 119 -1.74 1.62 -7.28
CA ASN A 119 -2.79 1.41 -6.26
C ASN A 119 -3.92 2.44 -6.35
N ILE A 120 -3.60 3.70 -6.60
CA ILE A 120 -4.61 4.76 -6.78
C ILE A 120 -5.47 4.43 -8.00
N LYS A 121 -4.85 3.97 -9.10
CA LYS A 121 -5.57 3.58 -10.32
C LYS A 121 -6.47 2.36 -10.11
N VAL A 122 -6.00 1.35 -9.37
CA VAL A 122 -6.84 0.20 -8.98
C VAL A 122 -8.05 0.67 -8.17
N MET A 123 -7.86 1.50 -7.15
CA MET A 123 -8.96 2.02 -6.34
C MET A 123 -9.98 2.82 -7.18
N GLN A 124 -9.50 3.70 -8.09
CA GLN A 124 -10.35 4.46 -8.98
C GLN A 124 -11.16 3.54 -9.92
N MET A 125 -10.50 2.55 -10.51
CA MET A 125 -11.14 1.56 -11.38
C MET A 125 -12.20 0.73 -10.62
N MET A 126 -11.89 0.26 -9.41
CA MET A 126 -12.83 -0.50 -8.60
C MET A 126 -14.05 0.34 -8.18
N ASN A 127 -13.87 1.63 -7.91
CA ASN A 127 -14.98 2.53 -7.65
C ASN A 127 -15.82 2.74 -8.90
N ASP A 128 -15.21 2.93 -10.06
CA ASP A 128 -15.91 3.06 -11.34
C ASP A 128 -16.73 1.79 -11.68
N ILE A 129 -16.18 0.59 -11.43
CA ILE A 129 -16.93 -0.66 -11.57
C ILE A 129 -18.13 -0.72 -10.61
N ARG A 130 -17.94 -0.32 -9.34
CA ARG A 130 -19.02 -0.28 -8.35
C ARG A 130 -20.19 0.63 -8.74
N GLU A 131 -19.90 1.74 -9.39
CA GLU A 131 -20.89 2.73 -9.81
C GLU A 131 -21.64 2.31 -11.07
N ASN A 132 -21.01 1.51 -11.93
CA ASN A 132 -21.53 1.21 -13.28
C ASN A 132 -21.98 -0.24 -13.49
N VAL A 133 -21.65 -1.16 -12.58
CA VAL A 133 -22.11 -2.55 -12.58
C VAL A 133 -23.14 -2.75 -11.47
N HIS A 134 -24.32 -3.23 -11.82
CA HIS A 134 -25.44 -3.34 -10.87
C HIS A 134 -25.38 -4.60 -10.02
N ASP A 135 -25.02 -5.72 -10.63
CA ASP A 135 -24.86 -7.00 -9.92
C ASP A 135 -23.43 -7.53 -10.06
N TRP A 136 -22.65 -7.39 -8.99
CA TRP A 136 -21.25 -7.83 -8.96
C TRP A 136 -21.11 -9.36 -8.89
N SER A 137 -22.21 -10.10 -8.67
CA SER A 137 -22.24 -11.56 -8.74
C SER A 137 -22.58 -12.06 -10.15
N ASP A 138 -23.10 -11.21 -11.02
CA ASP A 138 -23.32 -11.52 -12.43
C ASP A 138 -22.01 -11.38 -13.22
N ARG A 139 -21.40 -12.54 -13.50
CA ARG A 139 -20.14 -12.60 -14.25
C ARG A 139 -20.24 -12.04 -15.66
N ASP A 140 -21.38 -12.14 -16.30
CA ASP A 140 -21.56 -11.65 -17.68
C ASP A 140 -21.67 -10.13 -17.71
N GLU A 141 -22.34 -9.51 -16.73
CA GLU A 141 -22.36 -8.06 -16.58
C GLU A 141 -20.97 -7.51 -16.30
N VAL A 142 -20.26 -8.08 -15.31
CA VAL A 142 -18.88 -7.68 -14.98
C VAL A 142 -17.95 -7.86 -16.19
N LYS A 143 -18.00 -9.00 -16.87
CA LYS A 143 -17.19 -9.29 -18.06
C LYS A 143 -17.48 -8.31 -19.20
N SER A 144 -18.75 -7.97 -19.42
CA SER A 144 -19.15 -6.99 -20.43
C SER A 144 -18.58 -5.61 -20.11
N TYR A 145 -18.61 -5.19 -18.85
CA TYR A 145 -18.05 -3.91 -18.43
C TYR A 145 -16.52 -3.87 -18.56
N LEU A 146 -15.84 -4.92 -18.15
CA LEU A 146 -14.38 -5.06 -18.33
C LEU A 146 -13.99 -5.07 -19.81
N GLY A 147 -14.81 -5.66 -20.69
CA GLY A 147 -14.63 -5.61 -22.14
C GLY A 147 -14.66 -4.17 -22.67
N LYS A 148 -15.66 -3.38 -22.26
CA LYS A 148 -15.73 -1.94 -22.61
C LYS A 148 -14.52 -1.14 -22.09
N MET A 149 -13.99 -1.53 -20.93
CA MET A 149 -12.80 -0.91 -20.37
C MET A 149 -11.55 -1.21 -21.22
N LEU A 150 -11.40 -2.47 -21.67
CA LEU A 150 -10.31 -2.88 -22.57
C LEU A 150 -10.40 -2.20 -23.94
N ASP A 151 -11.63 -1.97 -24.43
CA ASP A 151 -11.89 -1.25 -25.68
C ASP A 151 -11.70 0.28 -25.55
N GLY A 152 -11.35 0.77 -24.37
CA GLY A 152 -11.15 2.20 -24.12
C GLY A 152 -12.42 3.03 -24.17
N GLN A 153 -13.58 2.43 -23.92
CA GLN A 153 -14.89 3.10 -23.98
C GLN A 153 -15.29 3.74 -22.65
N VAL A 154 -14.84 3.15 -21.52
CA VAL A 154 -15.20 3.56 -20.16
C VAL A 154 -13.98 3.82 -19.29
N PHE A 155 -14.20 4.32 -18.08
CA PHE A 155 -13.18 4.68 -17.10
C PHE A 155 -12.20 5.72 -17.67
N ASP A 156 -10.88 5.45 -17.66
CA ASP A 156 -9.85 6.38 -18.13
C ASP A 156 -9.50 6.22 -19.63
N LYS A 157 -10.22 5.38 -20.33
CA LYS A 157 -10.11 5.11 -21.78
C LYS A 157 -8.74 4.66 -22.27
N LYS A 158 -7.93 4.06 -21.39
CA LYS A 158 -6.58 3.59 -21.74
C LYS A 158 -6.52 2.13 -22.20
N GLY A 159 -7.65 1.42 -22.18
CA GLY A 159 -7.70 0.01 -22.54
C GLY A 159 -6.93 -0.89 -21.57
N LEU A 160 -6.91 -0.56 -20.28
CA LEU A 160 -6.16 -1.28 -19.27
C LEU A 160 -7.05 -1.68 -18.08
N ILE A 161 -6.86 -2.90 -17.59
CA ILE A 161 -7.39 -3.36 -16.31
C ILE A 161 -6.24 -3.27 -15.30
N TYR A 162 -6.32 -2.29 -14.41
CA TYR A 162 -5.25 -2.04 -13.43
C TYR A 162 -5.23 -3.11 -12.35
N GLY A 163 -4.03 -3.53 -11.94
CA GLY A 163 -3.84 -4.61 -10.96
C GLY A 163 -3.83 -6.00 -11.57
N MET A 164 -4.12 -6.13 -12.86
CA MET A 164 -4.03 -7.39 -13.61
C MET A 164 -2.74 -7.43 -14.43
N GLY A 165 -2.15 -8.63 -14.49
CA GLY A 165 -0.86 -8.86 -15.15
C GLY A 165 0.33 -8.49 -14.28
N HIS A 166 1.45 -9.16 -14.49
CA HIS A 166 2.69 -8.95 -13.76
C HIS A 166 3.90 -9.13 -14.69
N ALA A 167 4.92 -8.31 -14.50
CA ALA A 167 6.13 -8.34 -15.35
C ALA A 167 6.97 -9.62 -15.17
N VAL A 168 6.84 -10.30 -14.02
CA VAL A 168 7.66 -11.48 -13.65
C VAL A 168 6.81 -12.73 -13.54
N TYR A 169 5.65 -12.67 -12.87
CA TYR A 169 4.80 -13.83 -12.62
C TYR A 169 3.77 -14.00 -13.74
N SER A 170 3.76 -15.20 -14.36
CA SER A 170 2.84 -15.51 -15.48
C SER A 170 1.51 -16.12 -15.01
N LEU A 171 1.46 -16.76 -13.85
CA LEU A 171 0.26 -17.41 -13.31
C LEU A 171 -0.36 -16.62 -12.17
N SER A 172 0.41 -16.38 -11.11
CA SER A 172 -0.02 -15.57 -9.97
C SER A 172 1.20 -15.14 -9.15
N ASP A 173 1.06 -14.00 -8.47
CA ASP A 173 2.04 -13.57 -7.46
C ASP A 173 1.82 -14.37 -6.16
N PRO A 174 2.82 -15.10 -5.63
CA PRO A 174 2.67 -15.86 -4.39
C PRO A 174 2.30 -14.98 -3.18
N ARG A 175 2.66 -13.70 -3.21
CA ARG A 175 2.32 -12.73 -2.17
C ARG A 175 0.82 -12.40 -2.17
N GLU A 176 0.19 -12.36 -3.34
CA GLU A 176 -1.26 -12.18 -3.49
C GLU A 176 -2.01 -13.30 -2.76
N ARG A 177 -1.62 -14.56 -2.96
CA ARG A 177 -2.26 -15.70 -2.32
C ARG A 177 -2.23 -15.63 -0.80
N VAL A 178 -1.08 -15.24 -0.24
CA VAL A 178 -0.94 -15.07 1.22
C VAL A 178 -1.82 -13.91 1.69
N PHE A 179 -1.75 -12.77 1.02
CA PHE A 179 -2.47 -11.58 1.46
C PHE A 179 -3.99 -11.72 1.32
N ARG A 180 -4.46 -12.38 0.27
CA ARG A 180 -5.88 -12.63 0.01
C ARG A 180 -6.58 -13.30 1.19
N SER A 181 -6.00 -14.36 1.79
CA SER A 181 -6.59 -15.05 2.93
C SER A 181 -6.79 -14.13 4.15
N TYR A 182 -5.87 -13.21 4.38
CA TYR A 182 -6.01 -12.22 5.45
C TYR A 182 -7.06 -11.16 5.15
N VAL A 183 -7.18 -10.74 3.89
CA VAL A 183 -8.20 -9.78 3.46
C VAL A 183 -9.61 -10.37 3.59
N GLU A 184 -9.79 -11.65 3.28
CA GLU A 184 -11.05 -12.37 3.46
C GLU A 184 -11.49 -12.37 4.94
N HIS A 185 -10.60 -12.76 5.86
CA HIS A 185 -10.87 -12.73 7.29
C HIS A 185 -11.17 -11.30 7.81
N LEU A 186 -10.46 -10.30 7.29
CA LEU A 186 -10.69 -8.91 7.66
C LEU A 186 -12.06 -8.42 7.16
N ALA A 187 -12.45 -8.77 5.93
CA ALA A 187 -13.74 -8.41 5.35
C ALA A 187 -14.88 -9.03 6.15
N GLU A 188 -14.75 -10.29 6.56
CA GLU A 188 -15.71 -10.98 7.42
C GLU A 188 -15.84 -10.28 8.79
N ALA A 189 -14.72 -10.03 9.47
CA ALA A 189 -14.70 -9.34 10.76
C ALA A 189 -15.27 -7.92 10.71
N LYS A 190 -15.23 -7.25 9.55
CA LYS A 190 -15.78 -5.90 9.32
C LYS A 190 -17.20 -5.92 8.75
N GLY A 191 -17.81 -7.09 8.52
CA GLY A 191 -19.14 -7.20 7.89
C GLY A 191 -19.19 -6.73 6.43
N ARG A 192 -18.05 -6.81 5.72
CA ARG A 192 -17.89 -6.34 4.34
C ARG A 192 -17.84 -7.47 3.32
N GLN A 193 -18.54 -8.55 3.59
CA GLN A 193 -18.55 -9.74 2.73
C GLN A 193 -19.04 -9.41 1.30
N LYS A 194 -19.97 -8.45 1.15
CA LYS A 194 -20.45 -8.04 -0.17
C LYS A 194 -19.33 -7.47 -1.05
N ASP A 195 -18.37 -6.76 -0.46
CA ASP A 195 -17.25 -6.20 -1.21
C ASP A 195 -16.35 -7.32 -1.77
N MET A 196 -16.25 -8.46 -1.08
CA MET A 196 -15.45 -9.59 -1.54
C MET A 196 -15.98 -10.22 -2.82
N ASN A 197 -17.28 -10.16 -3.08
CA ASN A 197 -17.88 -10.67 -4.32
C ASN A 197 -17.35 -9.94 -5.56
N LEU A 198 -16.97 -8.67 -5.40
CA LEU A 198 -16.38 -7.89 -6.49
C LEU A 198 -14.90 -8.24 -6.75
N TYR A 199 -14.20 -8.81 -5.75
CA TYR A 199 -12.77 -9.13 -5.84
C TYR A 199 -12.50 -10.61 -6.16
N ASN A 200 -13.52 -11.47 -6.16
CA ASN A 200 -13.47 -12.90 -6.47
C ASN A 200 -13.91 -13.20 -7.89
#